data_02781d526fdc253463bd69d2742c2ca9
#
_entry.id   02781d526fdc253463bd69d2742c2ca9
#
_cell.length_a   1.000
_cell.length_b   1.000
_cell.length_c   1.000
_cell.angle_alpha   90.00
_cell.angle_beta   90.00
_cell.angle_gamma   90.00
#
_symmetry.space_group_name_H-M   'P 1'
#
loop_
_entity.id
_entity.type
_entity.pdbx_description
1 polymer ?
#
loop_
_entity_poly.entity_id
_entity_poly.type
_entity_poly.pdbx_seq_one_letter_code
_entity_poly.pdbx_strand_id
1 'polypeptide(L)'
;MTIEWIKTALVETRKTRSGLAAALGRAPSAVTDLLNGKRRLRADEIAIAAEYLGVEPPRLIGGGRGPQRHTRVPLIGHVGAGAIAHFYADGQGPFDEVDAPDSGTAKTVAVQIRGHSLGPLFDNWLVFYDDVHDAPGESLIGRMCVCALADGRVLVKALKRSQVPGLWTLLSNTEPPIYDVALDWAALVREMRPR
;
A
#
# COMPACT_ATOMS: atom_id res chain seq x y z
N MET A 1 -16.14 -13.37 -12.53
CA MET A 1 -16.22 -13.30 -11.07
C MET A 1 -17.20 -14.33 -10.60
N THR A 2 -16.77 -15.26 -9.80
CA THR A 2 -17.53 -16.45 -9.43
C THR A 2 -18.54 -16.07 -8.34
N ILE A 3 -19.80 -16.33 -8.55
CA ILE A 3 -20.93 -16.06 -7.63
C ILE A 3 -20.95 -17.04 -6.43
N GLU A 4 -20.01 -17.99 -6.43
CA GLU A 4 -19.92 -19.05 -5.43
C GLU A 4 -19.78 -18.53 -3.99
N TRP A 5 -19.07 -17.42 -3.77
CA TRP A 5 -18.93 -16.86 -2.42
C TRP A 5 -20.26 -16.44 -1.79
N ILE A 6 -21.23 -15.95 -2.60
CA ILE A 6 -22.58 -15.59 -2.11
C ILE A 6 -23.34 -16.86 -1.74
N LYS A 7 -23.25 -17.91 -2.56
CA LYS A 7 -23.90 -19.18 -2.28
C LYS A 7 -23.38 -19.80 -1.00
N THR A 8 -22.05 -19.85 -0.85
CA THR A 8 -21.38 -20.34 0.36
C THR A 8 -21.78 -19.50 1.58
N ALA A 9 -21.70 -18.19 1.49
CA ALA A 9 -22.03 -17.29 2.59
C ALA A 9 -23.51 -17.39 3.01
N LEU A 10 -24.46 -17.53 2.07
CA LEU A 10 -25.88 -17.74 2.41
C LEU A 10 -26.10 -19.01 3.23
N VAL A 11 -25.36 -20.09 2.93
CA VAL A 11 -25.45 -21.37 3.65
C VAL A 11 -24.81 -21.22 5.04
N GLU A 12 -23.60 -20.69 5.11
CA GLU A 12 -22.83 -20.59 6.36
C GLU A 12 -23.47 -19.64 7.36
N THR A 13 -24.00 -18.52 6.90
CA THR A 13 -24.61 -17.50 7.76
C THR A 13 -26.08 -17.72 8.03
N ARG A 14 -26.70 -18.75 7.44
CA ARG A 14 -28.14 -19.09 7.51
C ARG A 14 -29.03 -17.92 7.08
N LYS A 15 -28.54 -17.03 6.22
CA LYS A 15 -29.31 -15.88 5.71
C LYS A 15 -30.13 -16.26 4.49
N THR A 16 -31.19 -15.49 4.23
CA THR A 16 -32.16 -15.83 3.18
C THR A 16 -31.91 -15.06 1.88
N ARG A 17 -32.27 -15.67 0.74
CA ARG A 17 -32.23 -15.01 -0.57
C ARG A 17 -33.15 -13.76 -0.63
N SER A 18 -34.31 -13.82 0.03
CA SER A 18 -35.23 -12.69 0.11
C SER A 18 -34.63 -11.53 0.91
N GLY A 19 -33.93 -11.83 2.02
CA GLY A 19 -33.20 -10.80 2.79
C GLY A 19 -32.06 -10.17 2.00
N LEU A 20 -31.33 -10.96 1.21
CA LEU A 20 -30.32 -10.44 0.31
C LEU A 20 -30.94 -9.53 -0.79
N ALA A 21 -32.12 -9.90 -1.32
CA ALA A 21 -32.83 -9.08 -2.28
C ALA A 21 -33.27 -7.74 -1.68
N ALA A 22 -33.79 -7.76 -0.45
CA ALA A 22 -34.17 -6.56 0.28
C ALA A 22 -32.93 -5.64 0.53
N ALA A 23 -31.83 -6.21 0.99
CA ALA A 23 -30.59 -5.48 1.22
C ALA A 23 -30.05 -4.80 -0.05
N LEU A 24 -30.13 -5.48 -1.18
CA LEU A 24 -29.75 -4.96 -2.50
C LEU A 24 -30.76 -4.00 -3.11
N GLY A 25 -31.92 -3.79 -2.52
CA GLY A 25 -33.01 -2.99 -3.09
C GLY A 25 -33.54 -3.58 -4.41
N ARG A 26 -33.57 -4.94 -4.53
CA ARG A 26 -33.93 -5.65 -5.75
C ARG A 26 -35.07 -6.63 -5.52
N ALA A 27 -35.77 -7.00 -6.59
CA ALA A 27 -36.75 -8.06 -6.54
C ALA A 27 -36.09 -9.44 -6.27
N PRO A 28 -36.77 -10.38 -5.59
CA PRO A 28 -36.24 -11.73 -5.33
C PRO A 28 -35.83 -12.50 -6.60
N SER A 29 -36.48 -12.26 -7.71
CA SER A 29 -36.13 -12.82 -9.03
C SER A 29 -34.73 -12.40 -9.48
N ALA A 30 -34.34 -11.15 -9.24
CA ALA A 30 -33.02 -10.65 -9.59
C ALA A 30 -31.88 -11.35 -8.82
N VAL A 31 -32.12 -11.75 -7.55
CA VAL A 31 -31.17 -12.56 -6.78
C VAL A 31 -31.14 -14.00 -7.29
N THR A 32 -32.27 -14.54 -7.72
CA THR A 32 -32.32 -15.86 -8.35
C THR A 32 -31.52 -15.88 -9.65
N ASP A 33 -31.68 -14.88 -10.50
CA ASP A 33 -30.93 -14.74 -11.74
C ASP A 33 -29.43 -14.51 -11.49
N LEU A 34 -29.10 -13.79 -10.43
CA LEU A 34 -27.73 -13.63 -9.96
C LEU A 34 -27.11 -14.97 -9.58
N LEU A 35 -27.77 -15.76 -8.72
CA LEU A 35 -27.30 -17.06 -8.26
C LEU A 35 -27.21 -18.11 -9.38
N ASN A 36 -28.02 -17.97 -10.41
CA ASN A 36 -28.00 -18.80 -11.63
C ASN A 36 -26.99 -18.32 -12.69
N GLY A 37 -26.24 -17.26 -12.42
CA GLY A 37 -25.25 -16.70 -13.34
C GLY A 37 -25.83 -15.93 -14.53
N LYS A 38 -27.15 -15.72 -14.60
CA LYS A 38 -27.83 -14.96 -15.65
C LYS A 38 -27.64 -13.45 -15.52
N ARG A 39 -27.26 -12.98 -14.31
CA ARG A 39 -26.96 -11.59 -13.98
C ARG A 39 -25.61 -11.50 -13.31
N ARG A 40 -24.88 -10.40 -13.53
CA ARG A 40 -23.65 -10.09 -12.79
C ARG A 40 -23.94 -9.13 -11.65
N LEU A 41 -23.26 -9.30 -10.53
CA LEU A 41 -23.27 -8.36 -9.42
C LEU A 41 -22.54 -7.08 -9.83
N ARG A 42 -23.09 -5.92 -9.53
CA ARG A 42 -22.45 -4.63 -9.75
C ARG A 42 -21.45 -4.37 -8.61
N ALA A 43 -20.48 -3.48 -8.82
CA ALA A 43 -19.46 -3.18 -7.84
C ALA A 43 -20.05 -2.60 -6.53
N ASP A 44 -21.04 -1.74 -6.64
CA ASP A 44 -21.82 -1.16 -5.54
C ASP A 44 -22.62 -2.23 -4.75
N GLU A 45 -23.13 -3.23 -5.44
CA GLU A 45 -23.90 -4.33 -4.85
C GLU A 45 -23.03 -5.34 -4.08
N ILE A 46 -21.71 -5.42 -4.38
CA ILE A 46 -20.79 -6.36 -3.72
C ILE A 46 -20.61 -6.01 -2.25
N ALA A 47 -20.39 -4.73 -1.95
CA ALA A 47 -20.22 -4.25 -0.57
C ALA A 47 -21.50 -4.49 0.25
N ILE A 48 -22.67 -4.16 -0.30
CA ILE A 48 -23.96 -4.36 0.34
C ILE A 48 -24.24 -5.86 0.58
N ALA A 49 -23.94 -6.71 -0.39
CA ALA A 49 -24.10 -8.14 -0.25
C ALA A 49 -23.20 -8.73 0.84
N ALA A 50 -21.93 -8.31 0.89
CA ALA A 50 -20.95 -8.75 1.88
C ALA A 50 -21.35 -8.31 3.30
N GLU A 51 -21.80 -7.06 3.44
CA GLU A 51 -22.30 -6.52 4.71
C GLU A 51 -23.53 -7.30 5.19
N TYR A 52 -24.52 -7.50 4.31
CA TYR A 52 -25.70 -8.29 4.67
C TYR A 52 -25.32 -9.71 5.07
N LEU A 53 -24.42 -10.35 4.34
CA LEU A 53 -23.99 -11.72 4.61
C LEU A 53 -23.07 -11.85 5.83
N GLY A 54 -22.45 -10.73 6.27
CA GLY A 54 -21.50 -10.72 7.39
C GLY A 54 -20.16 -11.37 7.02
N VAL A 55 -19.77 -11.30 5.76
CA VAL A 55 -18.50 -11.85 5.24
C VAL A 55 -17.66 -10.75 4.60
N GLU A 56 -16.33 -10.93 4.57
CA GLU A 56 -15.46 -10.02 3.85
C GLU A 56 -15.71 -10.12 2.34
N PRO A 57 -15.89 -8.99 1.63
CA PRO A 57 -16.11 -9.03 0.19
C PRO A 57 -14.89 -9.61 -0.52
N PRO A 58 -15.09 -10.45 -1.57
CA PRO A 58 -13.98 -11.02 -2.30
C PRO A 58 -13.14 -9.90 -2.94
N ARG A 59 -11.83 -9.99 -2.82
CA ARG A 59 -10.91 -9.05 -3.45
C ARG A 59 -11.10 -9.09 -4.97
N LEU A 60 -11.47 -7.97 -5.56
CA LEU A 60 -11.62 -7.85 -6.99
C LEU A 60 -10.24 -7.85 -7.65
N ILE A 61 -9.81 -8.99 -8.13
CA ILE A 61 -8.64 -9.07 -9.01
C ILE A 61 -9.10 -8.55 -10.39
N GLY A 62 -8.82 -7.29 -10.67
CA GLY A 62 -9.11 -6.64 -11.95
C GLY A 62 -10.34 -5.75 -11.95
N GLY A 63 -10.13 -4.48 -11.69
CA GLY A 63 -10.92 -3.36 -12.18
C GLY A 63 -12.30 -3.14 -11.56
N GLY A 64 -12.33 -2.29 -10.61
CA GLY A 64 -13.51 -1.62 -10.07
C GLY A 64 -13.13 -0.94 -8.76
N ARG A 65 -12.60 0.28 -8.85
CA ARG A 65 -12.47 1.14 -7.68
C ARG A 65 -13.86 1.30 -7.08
N GLY A 66 -14.11 0.66 -5.92
CA GLY A 66 -15.16 1.12 -5.00
C GLY A 66 -14.94 2.60 -4.70
N PRO A 67 -15.90 3.31 -4.09
CA PRO A 67 -15.65 4.69 -3.69
C PRO A 67 -14.36 4.69 -2.88
N GLN A 68 -13.27 5.13 -3.49
CA GLN A 68 -12.01 5.34 -2.82
C GLN A 68 -12.32 6.39 -1.74
N ARG A 69 -12.27 5.99 -0.48
CA ARG A 69 -11.87 6.94 0.52
C ARG A 69 -10.46 7.35 0.07
N HIS A 70 -10.34 8.47 -0.60
CA HIS A 70 -9.08 9.13 -0.85
C HIS A 70 -8.54 9.55 0.52
N THR A 71 -8.02 8.56 1.24
CA THR A 71 -7.27 8.83 2.44
C THR A 71 -6.00 9.48 1.94
N ARG A 72 -5.82 10.74 2.26
CA ARG A 72 -4.59 11.46 1.96
C ARG A 72 -3.56 11.11 3.01
N VAL A 73 -2.32 11.09 2.60
CA VAL A 73 -1.18 10.89 3.50
C VAL A 73 -0.26 12.10 3.42
N PRO A 74 0.40 12.45 4.53
CA PRO A 74 1.27 13.61 4.56
C PRO A 74 2.50 13.40 3.67
N LEU A 75 2.84 14.43 2.89
CA LEU A 75 4.11 14.55 2.19
C LEU A 75 5.11 15.19 3.15
N ILE A 76 5.98 14.36 3.74
CA ILE A 76 6.83 14.78 4.85
C ILE A 76 8.25 15.21 4.45
N GLY A 77 8.59 15.11 3.15
CA GLY A 77 9.94 15.47 2.71
C GLY A 77 10.19 15.17 1.24
N HIS A 78 11.45 15.24 0.89
CA HIS A 78 11.91 14.88 -0.46
C HIS A 78 13.20 14.07 -0.42
N VAL A 79 13.43 13.28 -1.47
CA VAL A 79 14.66 12.52 -1.71
C VAL A 79 15.49 13.28 -2.74
N GLY A 80 16.66 13.73 -2.35
CA GLY A 80 17.57 14.51 -3.18
C GLY A 80 18.78 13.70 -3.68
N ALA A 81 19.87 14.40 -3.98
CA ALA A 81 21.11 13.78 -4.45
C ALA A 81 21.62 12.71 -3.49
N GLY A 82 22.20 11.64 -4.03
CA GLY A 82 22.65 10.50 -3.23
C GLY A 82 21.53 9.62 -2.68
N ALA A 83 20.28 9.84 -3.15
CA ALA A 83 19.07 9.24 -2.60
C ALA A 83 18.87 9.54 -1.09
N ILE A 84 19.37 10.70 -0.63
CA ILE A 84 19.22 11.19 0.74
C ILE A 84 17.81 11.78 0.89
N ALA A 85 17.07 11.31 1.90
CA ALA A 85 15.78 11.87 2.28
C ALA A 85 15.99 13.09 3.19
N HIS A 86 15.35 14.19 2.83
CA HIS A 86 15.31 15.42 3.59
C HIS A 86 13.88 15.62 4.10
N PHE A 87 13.69 15.52 5.39
CA PHE A 87 12.38 15.73 6.01
C PHE A 87 12.15 17.20 6.31
N TYR A 88 10.90 17.62 6.25
CA TYR A 88 10.53 18.96 6.70
C TYR A 88 10.63 19.01 8.23
N ALA A 89 11.11 20.14 8.75
CA ALA A 89 11.34 20.28 10.19
C ALA A 89 10.06 20.11 11.01
N ASP A 90 10.18 19.50 12.17
CA ASP A 90 9.08 19.38 13.13
C ASP A 90 8.46 20.75 13.45
N GLY A 91 7.14 20.83 13.40
CA GLY A 91 6.39 22.06 13.65
C GLY A 91 6.08 22.92 12.42
N GLN A 92 6.65 22.60 11.23
CA GLN A 92 6.26 23.25 9.98
C GLN A 92 5.11 22.52 9.26
N GLY A 93 4.58 21.42 9.83
CA GLY A 93 3.45 20.61 9.32
C GLY A 93 3.76 19.86 8.03
N PRO A 94 2.90 18.95 7.60
CA PRO A 94 2.94 18.50 6.22
C PRO A 94 2.53 19.67 5.34
N PHE A 95 3.48 20.19 4.52
CA PHE A 95 3.18 21.29 3.60
C PHE A 95 2.24 20.88 2.48
N ASP A 96 2.04 19.58 2.29
CA ASP A 96 1.18 19.04 1.27
C ASP A 96 0.71 17.63 1.68
N GLU A 97 -0.37 17.20 1.07
CA GLU A 97 -0.90 15.84 1.19
C GLU A 97 -1.06 15.24 -0.20
N VAL A 98 -0.83 13.95 -0.29
CA VAL A 98 -0.99 13.18 -1.52
C VAL A 98 -1.95 12.02 -1.31
N ASP A 99 -2.58 11.53 -2.37
CA ASP A 99 -3.47 10.38 -2.27
C ASP A 99 -2.71 9.16 -1.75
N ALA A 100 -3.29 8.47 -0.77
CA ALA A 100 -2.70 7.26 -0.21
C ALA A 100 -2.59 6.15 -1.26
N PRO A 101 -1.57 5.26 -1.16
CA PRO A 101 -1.52 4.03 -1.94
C PRO A 101 -2.61 3.06 -1.47
N ASP A 102 -3.05 2.15 -2.36
CA ASP A 102 -4.06 1.12 -2.03
C ASP A 102 -3.59 0.20 -0.87
N SER A 103 -2.27 0.03 -0.73
CA SER A 103 -1.63 -0.74 0.34
C SER A 103 -1.33 0.09 1.60
N GLY A 104 -1.81 1.33 1.67
CA GLY A 104 -1.50 2.25 2.77
C GLY A 104 -2.08 1.81 4.11
N THR A 105 -1.41 2.22 5.19
CA THR A 105 -1.86 2.07 6.58
C THR A 105 -2.05 3.45 7.22
N ALA A 106 -2.50 3.47 8.47
CA ALA A 106 -2.63 4.73 9.23
C ALA A 106 -1.26 5.42 9.51
N LYS A 107 -0.14 4.70 9.29
CA LYS A 107 1.22 5.21 9.47
C LYS A 107 1.90 5.56 8.15
N THR A 108 1.23 5.37 7.02
CA THR A 108 1.81 5.64 5.69
C THR A 108 2.04 7.13 5.50
N VAL A 109 3.25 7.44 5.05
CA VAL A 109 3.70 8.78 4.67
C VAL A 109 4.29 8.75 3.27
N ALA A 110 4.52 9.91 2.68
CA ALA A 110 5.15 10.05 1.38
C ALA A 110 6.37 10.97 1.44
N VAL A 111 7.35 10.70 0.58
CA VAL A 111 8.43 11.62 0.22
C VAL A 111 8.49 11.75 -1.30
N GLN A 112 8.85 12.93 -1.80
CA GLN A 112 8.97 13.20 -3.24
C GLN A 112 10.41 13.06 -3.70
N ILE A 113 10.64 12.33 -4.79
CA ILE A 113 11.95 12.29 -5.44
C ILE A 113 12.16 13.60 -6.20
N ARG A 114 13.30 14.24 -5.97
CA ARG A 114 13.72 15.47 -6.67
C ARG A 114 15.06 15.26 -7.37
N GLY A 115 15.04 15.35 -8.69
CA GLY A 115 16.20 15.12 -9.53
C GLY A 115 16.42 13.62 -9.82
N HIS A 116 17.66 13.24 -10.12
CA HIS A 116 18.01 11.95 -10.71
C HIS A 116 18.64 10.95 -9.72
N SER A 117 18.46 11.15 -8.43
CA SER A 117 19.13 10.36 -7.37
C SER A 117 18.77 8.88 -7.36
N LEU A 118 17.57 8.53 -7.86
CA LEU A 118 17.13 7.15 -8.05
C LEU A 118 17.10 6.74 -9.54
N GLY A 119 17.65 7.59 -10.42
CA GLY A 119 17.61 7.46 -11.87
C GLY A 119 16.69 8.49 -12.53
N PRO A 120 16.96 8.86 -13.80
CA PRO A 120 16.25 9.95 -14.48
C PRO A 120 14.75 9.70 -14.68
N LEU A 121 14.32 8.44 -14.63
CA LEU A 121 12.91 8.06 -14.80
C LEU A 121 12.06 8.33 -13.56
N PHE A 122 12.67 8.55 -12.40
CA PHE A 122 11.97 8.68 -11.12
C PHE A 122 11.87 10.13 -10.62
N ASP A 123 12.27 11.12 -11.43
CA ASP A 123 12.08 12.53 -11.05
C ASP A 123 10.60 12.84 -10.86
N ASN A 124 10.27 13.58 -9.79
CA ASN A 124 8.92 13.89 -9.35
C ASN A 124 8.04 12.70 -8.90
N TRP A 125 8.59 11.51 -8.75
CA TRP A 125 7.85 10.39 -8.19
C TRP A 125 7.68 10.51 -6.69
N LEU A 126 6.61 9.90 -6.18
CA LEU A 126 6.33 9.73 -4.76
C LEU A 126 6.81 8.36 -4.30
N VAL A 127 7.42 8.30 -3.13
CA VAL A 127 7.80 7.07 -2.42
C VAL A 127 6.95 6.99 -1.17
N PHE A 128 6.17 5.91 -1.04
CA PHE A 128 5.29 5.67 0.10
C PHE A 128 5.88 4.59 1.00
N TYR A 129 5.90 4.84 2.29
CA TYR A 129 6.34 3.89 3.31
C TYR A 129 5.59 4.13 4.61
N ASP A 130 5.61 3.17 5.54
CA ASP A 130 5.10 3.42 6.88
C ASP A 130 6.18 4.06 7.73
N ASP A 131 5.85 5.14 8.42
CA ASP A 131 6.73 5.83 9.35
C ASP A 131 6.84 5.03 10.66
N VAL A 132 7.59 3.91 10.56
CA VAL A 132 7.86 2.98 11.64
C VAL A 132 9.37 2.79 11.73
N HIS A 133 9.93 3.12 12.86
CA HIS A 133 11.37 3.11 13.10
C HIS A 133 11.82 1.80 13.79
N ASP A 134 11.57 0.68 13.11
CA ASP A 134 11.98 -0.63 13.60
C ASP A 134 13.38 -0.99 13.11
N ALA A 135 14.13 -1.75 13.92
CA ALA A 135 15.41 -2.31 13.51
C ALA A 135 15.23 -3.17 12.23
N PRO A 136 16.17 -3.08 11.28
CA PRO A 136 16.04 -3.80 10.02
C PRO A 136 16.04 -5.31 10.20
N GLY A 137 15.02 -5.98 9.65
CA GLY A 137 14.86 -7.43 9.72
C GLY A 137 15.16 -8.13 8.39
N GLU A 138 15.25 -9.46 8.41
CA GLU A 138 15.52 -10.29 7.23
C GLU A 138 14.45 -10.17 6.14
N SER A 139 13.21 -9.84 6.49
CA SER A 139 12.10 -9.63 5.56
C SER A 139 12.32 -8.47 4.60
N LEU A 140 13.24 -7.58 4.92
CA LEU A 140 13.59 -6.40 4.10
C LEU A 140 14.71 -6.67 3.10
N ILE A 141 15.37 -7.85 3.15
CA ILE A 141 16.48 -8.18 2.25
C ILE A 141 15.96 -8.25 0.81
N GLY A 142 16.69 -7.59 -0.10
CA GLY A 142 16.33 -7.48 -1.51
C GLY A 142 15.20 -6.50 -1.80
N ARG A 143 14.71 -5.79 -0.79
CA ARG A 143 13.60 -4.84 -0.92
C ARG A 143 14.12 -3.40 -0.90
N MET A 144 13.40 -2.52 -1.61
CA MET A 144 13.60 -1.07 -1.50
C MET A 144 13.08 -0.61 -0.15
N CYS A 145 13.91 0.11 0.58
CA CYS A 145 13.61 0.60 1.92
C CYS A 145 14.02 2.07 2.09
N VAL A 146 13.36 2.74 2.99
CA VAL A 146 13.85 3.98 3.60
C VAL A 146 14.67 3.55 4.81
N CYS A 147 15.95 3.91 4.83
CA CYS A 147 16.94 3.40 5.80
C CYS A 147 17.59 4.59 6.52
N ALA A 148 17.54 4.63 7.83
CA ALA A 148 18.29 5.57 8.65
C ALA A 148 19.63 4.97 9.08
N LEU A 149 20.70 5.71 8.81
CA LEU A 149 22.05 5.37 9.20
C LEU A 149 22.38 5.98 10.58
N ALA A 150 23.30 5.35 11.29
CA ALA A 150 23.77 5.83 12.60
C ALA A 150 24.42 7.24 12.53
N ASP A 151 24.80 7.72 11.34
CA ASP A 151 25.33 9.07 11.12
C ASP A 151 24.23 10.13 10.89
N GLY A 152 22.95 9.76 11.01
CA GLY A 152 21.79 10.64 10.86
C GLY A 152 21.29 10.81 9.43
N ARG A 153 21.94 10.23 8.42
CA ARG A 153 21.43 10.24 7.04
C ARG A 153 20.28 9.26 6.90
N VAL A 154 19.26 9.66 6.14
CA VAL A 154 18.18 8.75 5.74
C VAL A 154 18.22 8.58 4.23
N LEU A 155 18.32 7.33 3.77
CA LEU A 155 18.52 6.97 2.37
C LEU A 155 17.37 6.10 1.86
N VAL A 156 17.07 6.19 0.54
CA VAL A 156 16.18 5.24 -0.13
C VAL A 156 17.03 4.30 -0.97
N LYS A 157 17.21 3.08 -0.51
CA LYS A 157 18.13 2.08 -1.09
C LYS A 157 17.54 0.67 -1.00
N ALA A 158 18.02 -0.24 -1.83
CA ALA A 158 17.72 -1.66 -1.66
C ALA A 158 18.64 -2.25 -0.57
N LEU A 159 18.01 -2.97 0.36
CA LEU A 159 18.71 -3.54 1.52
C LEU A 159 19.30 -4.91 1.17
N LYS A 160 20.54 -5.14 1.53
CA LYS A 160 21.21 -6.44 1.42
C LYS A 160 21.98 -6.73 2.73
N ARG A 161 22.06 -8.01 3.10
CA ARG A 161 22.89 -8.43 4.23
C ARG A 161 24.36 -8.20 3.91
N SER A 162 25.12 -7.63 4.85
CA SER A 162 26.57 -7.58 4.78
C SER A 162 27.19 -8.96 5.10
N GLN A 163 28.47 -9.14 4.78
CA GLN A 163 29.26 -10.27 5.27
C GLN A 163 29.62 -10.10 6.75
N VAL A 164 29.64 -8.88 7.25
CA VAL A 164 29.88 -8.58 8.66
C VAL A 164 28.55 -8.70 9.43
N PRO A 165 28.48 -9.57 10.45
CA PRO A 165 27.26 -9.71 11.25
C PRO A 165 26.79 -8.40 11.87
N GLY A 166 25.48 -8.14 11.80
CA GLY A 166 24.87 -6.92 12.34
C GLY A 166 24.98 -5.69 11.45
N LEU A 167 25.73 -5.76 10.34
CA LEU A 167 25.84 -4.69 9.37
C LEU A 167 25.07 -5.00 8.08
N TRP A 168 24.81 -3.95 7.31
CA TRP A 168 24.02 -4.00 6.07
C TRP A 168 24.80 -3.43 4.90
N THR A 169 24.43 -3.85 3.69
CA THR A 169 24.87 -3.26 2.42
C THR A 169 23.68 -2.58 1.77
N LEU A 170 23.84 -1.32 1.37
CA LEU A 170 22.84 -0.55 0.69
C LEU A 170 23.17 -0.48 -0.80
N LEU A 171 22.24 -0.93 -1.64
CA LEU A 171 22.40 -0.95 -3.09
C LEU A 171 21.62 0.20 -3.73
N SER A 172 22.19 0.76 -4.79
CA SER A 172 21.62 1.82 -5.63
C SER A 172 21.66 1.44 -7.10
N ASN A 173 20.78 2.06 -7.88
CA ASN A 173 20.82 1.92 -9.35
C ASN A 173 21.82 2.88 -10.01
N THR A 174 22.14 3.98 -9.32
CA THR A 174 22.90 5.11 -9.90
C THR A 174 24.24 5.35 -9.23
N GLU A 175 24.48 4.75 -8.08
CA GLU A 175 25.67 4.99 -7.26
C GLU A 175 26.29 3.66 -6.80
N PRO A 176 27.59 3.65 -6.47
CA PRO A 176 28.22 2.48 -5.88
C PRO A 176 27.51 2.02 -4.60
N PRO A 177 27.53 0.71 -4.29
CA PRO A 177 27.03 0.17 -3.06
C PRO A 177 27.72 0.79 -1.84
N ILE A 178 26.96 0.98 -0.75
CA ILE A 178 27.52 1.36 0.56
C ILE A 178 27.59 0.09 1.38
N TYR A 179 28.80 -0.33 1.70
CA TYR A 179 29.06 -1.57 2.39
C TYR A 179 29.17 -1.37 3.91
N ASP A 180 28.82 -2.38 4.66
CA ASP A 180 29.11 -2.54 6.09
C ASP A 180 28.64 -1.37 6.95
N VAL A 181 27.40 -0.93 6.74
CA VAL A 181 26.78 0.17 7.48
C VAL A 181 25.85 -0.32 8.58
N ALA A 182 25.90 0.35 9.72
CA ALA A 182 24.92 0.19 10.77
C ALA A 182 23.67 1.01 10.43
N LEU A 183 22.50 0.41 10.62
CA LEU A 183 21.22 1.07 10.44
C LEU A 183 20.50 1.17 11.79
N ASP A 184 19.99 2.34 12.09
CA ASP A 184 19.14 2.56 13.26
C ASP A 184 17.74 1.98 13.02
N TRP A 185 17.18 2.24 11.83
CA TRP A 185 15.91 1.66 11.41
C TRP A 185 15.83 1.50 9.88
N ALA A 186 14.90 0.68 9.43
CA ALA A 186 14.56 0.57 8.01
C ALA A 186 13.06 0.30 7.84
N ALA A 187 12.42 1.05 6.93
CA ALA A 187 11.02 0.89 6.58
C ALA A 187 10.87 0.45 5.12
N LEU A 188 10.01 -0.54 4.87
CA LEU A 188 9.73 -1.03 3.53
C LEU A 188 9.06 0.04 2.67
N VAL A 189 9.58 0.30 1.47
CA VAL A 189 8.85 1.06 0.45
C VAL A 189 7.66 0.24 -0.03
N ARG A 190 6.46 0.75 0.18
CA ARG A 190 5.20 0.08 -0.18
C ARG A 190 4.85 0.29 -1.63
N GLU A 191 5.04 1.51 -2.12
CA GLU A 191 4.69 1.91 -3.48
C GLU A 191 5.57 3.07 -3.93
N MET A 192 5.84 3.13 -5.22
CA MET A 192 6.40 4.29 -5.90
C MET A 192 5.53 4.61 -7.11
N ARG A 193 5.15 5.89 -7.28
CA ARG A 193 4.34 6.31 -8.43
C ARG A 193 4.64 7.75 -8.84
N PRO A 194 4.37 8.14 -10.10
CA PRO A 194 4.43 9.53 -10.53
C PRO A 194 3.48 10.40 -9.68
N ARG A 195 3.89 11.64 -9.41
CA ARG A 195 3.05 12.63 -8.74
C ARG A 195 2.04 13.24 -9.70
#